data_22f9df6802eae6d5a0ef8011ce6e21c3
#
_entry.id   22f9df6802eae6d5a0ef8011ce6e21c3
#
_cell.length_a   1.000
_cell.length_b   1.000
_cell.length_c   1.000
_cell.angle_alpha   90.00
_cell.angle_beta   90.00
_cell.angle_gamma   90.00
#
_symmetry.space_group_name_H-M   'P 1'
#
loop_
_entity.id
_entity.type
_entity.pdbx_description
1 polymer ?
#
loop_
_entity_poly.entity_id
_entity_poly.type
_entity_poly.pdbx_seq_one_letter_code
_entity_poly.pdbx_strand_id
1 'polypeptide(L)'
;IVSKLPLPDNEEFDVSVSVELTRSQTKDTKNSNLKFISHTSPFDFLPKTSRKSIFVPPYHMTFRVIRFKLTDDKYEVLITNLSQEEFTVDELKNIYAMRWGIETSFRNLKYSLSLMLFHSKKTEYILQEIFARLTMYNFSQLIISHIIVKQKKRKHSYRINFAVSVHI
;
A
#
# COMPACT_ATOMS: atom_id res chain seq x y z
N ILE A 1 -10.19 -8.92 9.75
CA ILE A 1 -11.59 -8.40 9.66
C ILE A 1 -12.12 -8.71 8.27
N VAL A 2 -11.47 -8.22 7.22
CA VAL A 2 -11.94 -8.34 5.83
C VAL A 2 -12.13 -9.79 5.38
N SER A 3 -11.22 -10.70 5.75
CA SER A 3 -11.32 -12.12 5.41
C SER A 3 -12.54 -12.86 6.00
N LYS A 4 -13.27 -12.22 6.91
CA LYS A 4 -14.49 -12.76 7.55
C LYS A 4 -15.77 -12.05 7.09
N LEU A 5 -15.67 -11.17 6.12
CA LEU A 5 -16.84 -10.52 5.54
C LEU A 5 -17.46 -11.45 4.49
N PRO A 6 -18.79 -11.49 4.37
CA PRO A 6 -19.48 -12.25 3.34
C PRO A 6 -19.36 -11.53 1.99
N LEU A 7 -18.17 -11.61 1.40
CA LEU A 7 -17.88 -11.02 0.08
C LEU A 7 -17.94 -12.12 -0.99
N PRO A 8 -18.37 -11.80 -2.22
CA PRO A 8 -18.39 -12.76 -3.34
C PRO A 8 -16.98 -13.27 -3.65
N ASP A 9 -16.84 -14.59 -3.85
CA ASP A 9 -15.50 -15.19 -4.00
C ASP A 9 -14.93 -15.14 -5.42
N ASN A 10 -15.74 -15.07 -6.45
CA ASN A 10 -15.27 -15.21 -7.84
C ASN A 10 -15.76 -14.12 -8.80
N GLU A 11 -16.28 -13.02 -8.28
CA GLU A 11 -16.83 -11.93 -9.10
C GLU A 11 -16.11 -10.61 -8.81
N GLU A 12 -16.18 -9.69 -9.75
CA GLU A 12 -15.79 -8.31 -9.53
C GLU A 12 -16.86 -7.63 -8.67
N PHE A 13 -16.44 -6.87 -7.68
CA PHE A 13 -17.36 -6.11 -6.84
C PHE A 13 -16.70 -4.82 -6.32
N ASP A 14 -17.55 -3.91 -5.94
CA ASP A 14 -17.20 -2.63 -5.32
C ASP A 14 -18.23 -2.31 -4.25
N VAL A 15 -17.86 -2.50 -3.00
CA VAL A 15 -18.78 -2.40 -1.87
C VAL A 15 -18.21 -1.54 -0.74
N SER A 16 -19.05 -0.72 -0.16
CA SER A 16 -18.75 -0.03 1.09
C SER A 16 -19.14 -0.90 2.27
N VAL A 17 -18.19 -1.13 3.15
CA VAL A 17 -18.35 -1.96 4.34
C VAL A 17 -18.27 -1.09 5.57
N SER A 18 -19.27 -1.23 6.44
CA SER A 18 -19.31 -0.58 7.75
C SER A 18 -19.20 -1.62 8.84
N VAL A 19 -18.28 -1.44 9.77
CA VAL A 19 -18.06 -2.32 10.92
C VAL A 19 -17.94 -1.52 12.20
N GLU A 20 -18.40 -2.10 13.28
CA GLU A 20 -18.20 -1.57 14.62
C GLU A 20 -17.13 -2.39 15.34
N LEU A 21 -16.12 -1.72 15.86
CA LEU A 21 -14.99 -2.33 16.52
C LEU A 21 -15.09 -2.16 18.02
N THR A 22 -14.91 -3.20 18.79
CA THR A 22 -14.94 -3.16 20.25
C THR A 22 -13.84 -4.02 20.86
N ARG A 23 -13.38 -3.62 22.06
CA ARG A 23 -12.50 -4.46 22.89
C ARG A 23 -13.27 -5.19 23.99
N SER A 24 -14.59 -4.96 24.08
CA SER A 24 -15.46 -5.60 25.05
C SER A 24 -16.00 -6.91 24.49
N GLN A 25 -15.79 -8.02 25.19
CA GLN A 25 -16.39 -9.31 24.87
C GLN A 25 -17.75 -9.42 25.58
N THR A 26 -18.81 -8.99 24.90
CA THR A 26 -20.19 -9.19 25.35
C THR A 26 -20.84 -10.29 24.51
N LYS A 27 -21.99 -10.85 24.98
CA LYS A 27 -22.77 -11.83 24.20
C LYS A 27 -23.21 -11.25 22.84
N ASP A 28 -23.34 -9.92 22.76
CA ASP A 28 -23.75 -9.19 21.56
C ASP A 28 -22.65 -9.06 20.49
N THR A 29 -21.38 -9.39 20.83
CA THR A 29 -20.28 -9.44 19.83
C THR A 29 -20.46 -10.54 18.77
N LYS A 30 -21.49 -11.35 18.90
CA LYS A 30 -21.92 -12.29 17.85
C LYS A 30 -22.69 -11.64 16.71
N ASN A 31 -23.14 -10.38 16.89
CA ASN A 31 -23.79 -9.62 15.85
C ASN A 31 -22.82 -9.41 14.65
N SER A 32 -23.30 -9.54 13.44
CA SER A 32 -22.49 -9.56 12.21
C SER A 32 -21.62 -8.33 12.02
N ASN A 33 -22.08 -7.17 12.49
CA ASN A 33 -21.39 -5.88 12.30
C ASN A 33 -20.41 -5.55 13.44
N LEU A 34 -20.56 -6.14 14.62
CA LEU A 34 -19.70 -5.87 15.76
C LEU A 34 -18.50 -6.83 15.74
N LYS A 35 -17.29 -6.30 15.63
CA LYS A 35 -16.04 -7.07 15.55
C LYS A 35 -15.17 -6.82 16.79
N PHE A 36 -14.73 -7.91 17.41
CA PHE A 36 -13.85 -7.87 18.57
C PHE A 36 -12.40 -7.63 18.15
N ILE A 37 -11.73 -6.68 18.82
CA ILE A 37 -10.29 -6.44 18.71
C ILE A 37 -9.62 -6.83 20.02
N SER A 38 -8.59 -7.67 19.94
CA SER A 38 -7.80 -8.08 21.10
C SER A 38 -7.16 -6.88 21.79
N HIS A 39 -7.05 -6.93 23.11
CA HIS A 39 -6.30 -5.95 23.91
C HIS A 39 -4.82 -5.87 23.54
N THR A 40 -4.25 -6.92 22.96
CA THR A 40 -2.86 -6.97 22.48
C THR A 40 -2.68 -6.29 21.10
N SER A 41 -3.77 -6.13 20.34
CA SER A 41 -3.70 -5.50 19.02
C SER A 41 -3.41 -4.01 19.11
N PRO A 42 -2.44 -3.48 18.36
CA PRO A 42 -2.20 -2.05 18.25
C PRO A 42 -3.34 -1.40 17.46
N PHE A 43 -4.23 -0.72 18.16
CA PHE A 43 -5.33 0.03 17.57
C PHE A 43 -5.63 1.22 18.51
N ASP A 44 -5.17 2.39 18.13
CA ASP A 44 -5.12 3.56 19.01
C ASP A 44 -6.47 4.27 19.16
N PHE A 45 -7.40 4.04 18.23
CA PHE A 45 -8.75 4.63 18.28
C PHE A 45 -9.68 3.98 19.30
N LEU A 46 -9.29 2.83 19.89
CA LEU A 46 -10.00 2.19 20.98
C LEU A 46 -9.07 2.05 22.18
N PRO A 47 -9.29 2.78 23.27
CA PRO A 47 -8.44 2.74 24.44
C PRO A 47 -8.41 1.33 25.07
N LYS A 48 -7.24 0.95 25.55
CA LYS A 48 -7.05 -0.28 26.33
C LYS A 48 -7.47 -0.01 27.77
N THR A 49 -8.70 -0.27 28.12
CA THR A 49 -9.16 -0.12 29.52
C THR A 49 -8.99 -1.43 30.26
N SER A 50 -8.34 -1.37 31.40
CA SER A 50 -8.27 -2.51 32.35
C SER A 50 -9.48 -2.56 33.32
N ARG A 51 -10.25 -1.49 33.42
CA ARG A 51 -11.40 -1.39 34.34
C ARG A 51 -12.69 -1.76 33.61
N LYS A 52 -13.32 -2.85 34.05
CA LYS A 52 -14.62 -3.33 33.55
C LYS A 52 -15.79 -2.33 33.74
N SER A 53 -15.61 -1.33 34.62
CA SER A 53 -16.63 -0.31 34.94
C SER A 53 -16.69 0.87 33.96
N ILE A 54 -15.75 0.97 33.03
CA ILE A 54 -15.76 2.06 32.05
C ILE A 54 -16.36 1.54 30.76
N PHE A 55 -17.51 2.06 30.40
CA PHE A 55 -18.11 1.82 29.09
C PHE A 55 -17.32 2.57 28.03
N VAL A 56 -16.78 1.83 27.07
CA VAL A 56 -16.13 2.39 25.87
C VAL A 56 -17.05 2.07 24.71
N PRO A 57 -17.60 3.09 24.04
CA PRO A 57 -18.46 2.87 22.89
C PRO A 57 -17.67 2.18 21.77
N PRO A 58 -18.32 1.36 20.92
CA PRO A 58 -17.69 0.79 19.74
C PRO A 58 -17.16 1.89 18.81
N TYR A 59 -16.02 1.63 18.19
CA TYR A 59 -15.48 2.49 17.14
C TYR A 59 -16.11 2.12 15.80
N HIS A 60 -16.81 3.06 15.20
CA HIS A 60 -17.39 2.89 13.88
C HIS A 60 -16.35 3.14 12.79
N MET A 61 -16.16 2.16 11.89
CA MET A 61 -15.22 2.23 10.79
C MET A 61 -15.91 1.85 9.48
N THR A 62 -15.81 2.74 8.50
CA THR A 62 -16.29 2.50 7.13
C THR A 62 -15.10 2.46 6.19
N PHE A 63 -15.10 1.51 5.28
CA PHE A 63 -14.10 1.38 4.23
C PHE A 63 -14.70 0.71 2.99
N ARG A 64 -14.12 0.97 1.86
CA ARG A 64 -14.51 0.42 0.57
C ARG A 64 -13.63 -0.78 0.25
N VAL A 65 -14.23 -1.85 -0.23
CA VAL A 65 -13.55 -3.06 -0.70
C VAL A 65 -13.90 -3.25 -2.16
N ILE A 66 -12.87 -3.31 -2.99
CA ILE A 66 -13.00 -3.45 -4.44
C ILE A 66 -12.27 -4.70 -4.85
N ARG A 67 -12.91 -5.54 -5.62
CA ARG A 67 -12.28 -6.68 -6.28
C ARG A 67 -12.39 -6.48 -7.78
N PHE A 68 -11.26 -6.54 -8.46
CA PHE A 68 -11.22 -6.39 -9.91
C PHE A 68 -10.27 -7.41 -10.54
N LYS A 69 -10.55 -7.72 -11.79
CA LYS A 69 -9.78 -8.68 -12.57
C LYS A 69 -8.50 -8.02 -13.11
N LEU A 70 -7.36 -8.69 -12.90
CA LEU A 70 -6.08 -8.30 -13.50
C LEU A 70 -5.81 -9.06 -14.80
N THR A 71 -6.05 -10.38 -14.78
CA THR A 71 -5.93 -11.30 -15.91
C THR A 71 -7.04 -12.32 -15.80
N ASP A 72 -7.19 -13.21 -16.81
CA ASP A 72 -8.30 -14.16 -16.85
C ASP A 72 -8.44 -15.01 -15.59
N ASP A 73 -7.33 -15.32 -14.92
CA ASP A 73 -7.32 -16.18 -13.73
C ASP A 73 -6.91 -15.44 -12.43
N LYS A 74 -6.70 -14.12 -12.47
CA LYS A 74 -6.18 -13.38 -11.31
C LYS A 74 -7.04 -12.18 -10.98
N TYR A 75 -7.46 -12.14 -9.74
CA TYR A 75 -8.16 -11.00 -9.15
C TYR A 75 -7.26 -10.31 -8.12
N GLU A 76 -7.43 -9.02 -8.01
CA GLU A 76 -6.82 -8.20 -6.95
C GLU A 76 -7.93 -7.64 -6.07
N VAL A 77 -7.65 -7.55 -4.76
CA VAL A 77 -8.56 -6.95 -3.78
C VAL A 77 -7.92 -5.71 -3.20
N LEU A 78 -8.58 -4.58 -3.36
CA LEU A 78 -8.14 -3.30 -2.83
C LEU A 78 -9.06 -2.86 -1.71
N ILE A 79 -8.46 -2.40 -0.62
CA ILE A 79 -9.18 -1.79 0.51
C ILE A 79 -8.76 -0.33 0.59
N THR A 80 -9.73 0.58 0.63
CA THR A 80 -9.48 2.00 0.63
C THR A 80 -10.52 2.76 1.46
N ASN A 81 -10.18 3.95 1.90
CA ASN A 81 -11.09 4.93 2.48
C ASN A 81 -11.61 5.96 1.46
N LEU A 82 -11.19 5.84 0.19
CA LEU A 82 -11.64 6.73 -0.89
C LEU A 82 -13.07 6.38 -1.29
N SER A 83 -13.92 7.38 -1.41
CA SER A 83 -15.33 7.19 -1.71
C SER A 83 -15.58 6.76 -3.17
N GLN A 84 -16.75 6.18 -3.43
CA GLN A 84 -17.18 5.82 -4.79
C GLN A 84 -17.52 7.06 -5.63
N GLU A 85 -17.92 8.14 -4.97
CA GLU A 85 -18.31 9.40 -5.60
C GLU A 85 -17.10 10.17 -6.15
N GLU A 86 -15.96 10.08 -5.44
CA GLU A 86 -14.74 10.79 -5.79
C GLU A 86 -13.81 9.99 -6.70
N PHE A 87 -13.81 8.64 -6.57
CA PHE A 87 -12.90 7.77 -7.29
C PHE A 87 -13.62 6.58 -7.89
N THR A 88 -13.59 6.47 -9.20
CA THR A 88 -14.04 5.29 -9.94
C THR A 88 -13.11 4.10 -9.73
N VAL A 89 -13.58 2.89 -10.03
CA VAL A 89 -12.76 1.67 -9.95
C VAL A 89 -11.52 1.77 -10.85
N ASP A 90 -11.65 2.34 -12.04
CA ASP A 90 -10.52 2.46 -12.98
C ASP A 90 -9.47 3.47 -12.54
N GLU A 91 -9.88 4.56 -11.90
CA GLU A 91 -8.94 5.50 -11.27
C GLU A 91 -8.18 4.84 -10.12
N LEU A 92 -8.88 4.06 -9.28
CA LEU A 92 -8.24 3.31 -8.19
C LEU A 92 -7.31 2.22 -8.70
N LYS A 93 -7.64 1.53 -9.81
CA LYS A 93 -6.72 0.61 -10.49
C LYS A 93 -5.43 1.34 -10.92
N ASN A 94 -5.57 2.53 -11.50
CA ASN A 94 -4.43 3.33 -11.94
C ASN A 94 -3.56 3.80 -10.75
N ILE A 95 -4.19 4.32 -9.69
CA ILE A 95 -3.49 4.72 -8.46
C ILE A 95 -2.76 3.52 -7.86
N TYR A 96 -3.42 2.37 -7.76
CA TYR A 96 -2.81 1.14 -7.23
C TYR A 96 -1.65 0.65 -8.10
N ALA A 97 -1.78 0.75 -9.43
CA ALA A 97 -0.71 0.39 -10.35
C ALA A 97 0.56 1.22 -10.15
N MET A 98 0.44 2.49 -9.70
CA MET A 98 1.59 3.34 -9.37
C MET A 98 2.42 2.79 -8.21
N ARG A 99 1.84 1.94 -7.34
CA ARG A 99 2.55 1.25 -6.26
C ARG A 99 3.74 0.43 -6.76
N TRP A 100 3.63 -0.16 -7.97
CA TRP A 100 4.73 -0.90 -8.59
C TRP A 100 5.96 -0.03 -8.88
N GLY A 101 5.78 1.28 -8.95
CA GLY A 101 6.89 2.23 -9.04
C GLY A 101 7.82 2.16 -7.83
N ILE A 102 7.29 1.93 -6.62
CA ILE A 102 8.05 1.79 -5.38
C ILE A 102 8.96 0.54 -5.44
N GLU A 103 8.42 -0.58 -5.88
CA GLU A 103 9.18 -1.84 -6.01
C GLU A 103 10.31 -1.71 -7.04
N THR A 104 10.03 -1.03 -8.16
CA THR A 104 11.04 -0.70 -9.16
C THR A 104 12.11 0.24 -8.59
N SER A 105 11.72 1.23 -7.79
CA SER A 105 12.62 2.16 -7.11
C SER A 105 13.56 1.42 -6.14
N PHE A 106 13.02 0.53 -5.31
CA PHE A 106 13.84 -0.30 -4.42
C PHE A 106 14.79 -1.21 -5.19
N ARG A 107 14.35 -1.79 -6.30
CA ARG A 107 15.21 -2.59 -7.16
C ARG A 107 16.36 -1.77 -7.76
N ASN A 108 16.09 -0.55 -8.22
CA ASN A 108 17.11 0.35 -8.76
C ASN A 108 18.11 0.78 -7.69
N LEU A 109 17.62 1.14 -6.50
CA LEU A 109 18.48 1.46 -5.34
C LEU A 109 19.37 0.28 -4.97
N LYS A 110 18.79 -0.91 -4.88
CA LYS A 110 19.49 -2.12 -4.44
C LYS A 110 20.56 -2.58 -5.43
N TYR A 111 20.24 -2.60 -6.70
CA TYR A 111 21.09 -3.21 -7.72
C TYR A 111 21.84 -2.17 -8.57
N SER A 112 21.18 -1.15 -9.09
CA SER A 112 21.85 -0.17 -9.96
C SER A 112 22.75 0.79 -9.18
N LEU A 113 22.36 1.16 -7.95
CA LEU A 113 23.13 2.03 -7.06
C LEU A 113 23.84 1.26 -5.93
N SER A 114 23.75 -0.06 -5.93
CA SER A 114 24.44 -0.93 -4.97
C SER A 114 24.21 -0.55 -3.49
N LEU A 115 22.97 -0.13 -3.13
CA LEU A 115 22.62 0.34 -1.79
C LEU A 115 22.92 -0.70 -0.68
N MET A 116 23.05 -1.98 -1.03
CA MET A 116 23.36 -3.07 -0.09
C MET A 116 24.86 -3.28 0.13
N LEU A 117 25.73 -2.61 -0.63
CA LEU A 117 27.17 -2.77 -0.56
C LEU A 117 27.79 -1.55 0.10
N PHE A 118 28.10 -1.64 1.39
CA PHE A 118 28.76 -0.58 2.12
C PHE A 118 30.27 -0.81 2.19
N HIS A 119 31.05 0.25 1.99
CA HIS A 119 32.51 0.22 2.10
C HIS A 119 32.94 0.46 3.55
N SER A 120 32.15 1.19 4.29
CA SER A 120 32.44 1.53 5.67
C SER A 120 31.84 0.53 6.68
N LYS A 121 32.47 0.44 7.85
CA LYS A 121 31.99 -0.33 9.00
C LYS A 121 31.41 0.56 10.09
N LYS A 122 31.68 1.86 10.09
CA LYS A 122 31.18 2.80 11.09
C LYS A 122 29.80 3.30 10.68
N THR A 123 28.86 3.33 11.61
CA THR A 123 27.46 3.73 11.37
C THR A 123 27.33 5.08 10.69
N GLU A 124 28.11 6.08 11.12
CA GLU A 124 28.08 7.43 10.56
C GLU A 124 28.42 7.45 9.07
N TYR A 125 29.45 6.71 8.66
CA TYR A 125 29.85 6.62 7.26
C TYR A 125 28.91 5.76 6.42
N ILE A 126 28.30 4.71 7.01
CA ILE A 126 27.23 3.97 6.37
C ILE A 126 26.04 4.88 6.06
N LEU A 127 25.65 5.73 7.00
CA LEU A 127 24.58 6.71 6.79
C LEU A 127 24.94 7.70 5.67
N GLN A 128 26.19 8.18 5.63
CA GLN A 128 26.64 9.05 4.52
C GLN A 128 26.54 8.34 3.17
N GLU A 129 26.96 7.08 3.07
CA GLU A 129 26.83 6.29 1.85
C GLU A 129 25.38 6.11 1.44
N ILE A 130 24.47 5.85 2.40
CA ILE A 130 23.02 5.74 2.14
C ILE A 130 22.48 7.05 1.58
N PHE A 131 22.73 8.18 2.24
CA PHE A 131 22.23 9.48 1.80
C PHE A 131 22.81 9.91 0.45
N ALA A 132 24.09 9.65 0.20
CA ALA A 132 24.71 9.92 -1.09
C ALA A 132 24.02 9.16 -2.23
N ARG A 133 23.73 7.87 -2.03
CA ARG A 133 23.04 7.03 -3.02
C ARG A 133 21.58 7.44 -3.21
N LEU A 134 20.87 7.80 -2.15
CA LEU A 134 19.51 8.33 -2.24
C LEU A 134 19.47 9.67 -2.99
N THR A 135 20.44 10.55 -2.74
CA THR A 135 20.57 11.82 -3.46
C THR A 135 20.84 11.57 -4.96
N MET A 136 21.75 10.66 -5.28
CA MET A 136 22.03 10.27 -6.66
C MET A 136 20.82 9.64 -7.35
N TYR A 137 20.05 8.80 -6.62
CA TYR A 137 18.80 8.25 -7.14
C TYR A 137 17.80 9.34 -7.49
N ASN A 138 17.54 10.27 -6.56
CA ASN A 138 16.57 11.34 -6.77
C ASN A 138 17.00 12.27 -7.91
N PHE A 139 18.28 12.60 -8.00
CA PHE A 139 18.83 13.40 -9.07
C PHE A 139 18.67 12.72 -10.44
N SER A 140 19.01 11.44 -10.52
CA SER A 140 18.84 10.66 -11.76
C SER A 140 17.37 10.55 -12.16
N GLN A 141 16.46 10.32 -11.21
CA GLN A 141 15.02 10.29 -11.48
C GLN A 141 14.49 11.66 -11.97
N LEU A 142 14.98 12.74 -11.38
CA LEU A 142 14.62 14.08 -11.82
C LEU A 142 15.01 14.31 -13.28
N ILE A 143 16.23 13.96 -13.66
CA ILE A 143 16.69 14.08 -15.06
C ILE A 143 15.83 13.20 -15.98
N ILE A 144 15.63 11.92 -15.61
CA ILE A 144 14.85 10.96 -16.40
C ILE A 144 13.41 11.44 -16.62
N SER A 145 12.79 12.06 -15.60
CA SER A 145 11.42 12.55 -15.69
C SER A 145 11.24 13.70 -16.71
N HIS A 146 12.32 14.42 -17.06
CA HIS A 146 12.30 15.49 -18.03
C HIS A 146 12.68 15.03 -19.45
N ILE A 147 13.12 13.77 -19.63
CA ILE A 147 13.50 13.26 -20.94
C ILE A 147 12.27 12.82 -21.73
N ILE A 148 12.06 13.43 -22.89
CA ILE A 148 11.00 13.03 -23.82
C ILE A 148 11.49 11.89 -24.68
N VAL A 149 10.92 10.69 -24.46
CA VAL A 149 11.23 9.50 -25.27
C VAL A 149 10.31 9.44 -26.47
N LYS A 150 10.85 9.60 -27.67
CA LYS A 150 10.09 9.43 -28.92
C LYS A 150 9.64 7.98 -29.07
N GLN A 151 8.34 7.75 -29.04
CA GLN A 151 7.75 6.42 -29.20
C GLN A 151 7.68 6.03 -30.67
N LYS A 152 8.02 4.78 -30.98
CA LYS A 152 7.80 4.18 -32.30
C LYS A 152 6.64 3.17 -32.21
N LYS A 153 5.91 2.96 -33.32
CA LYS A 153 4.87 1.91 -33.40
C LYS A 153 5.50 0.53 -33.23
N ARG A 154 5.52 0.01 -31.98
CA ARG A 154 6.00 -1.34 -31.63
C ARG A 154 5.12 -1.92 -30.53
N LYS A 155 5.26 -3.24 -30.30
CA LYS A 155 4.51 -3.98 -29.28
C LYS A 155 4.67 -3.41 -27.86
N HIS A 156 5.82 -2.83 -27.55
CA HIS A 156 6.13 -2.28 -26.23
C HIS A 156 6.61 -0.83 -26.34
N SER A 157 6.18 0.02 -25.39
CA SER A 157 6.65 1.40 -25.28
C SER A 157 8.12 1.46 -24.86
N TYR A 158 8.86 2.43 -25.41
CA TYR A 158 10.22 2.70 -24.97
C TYR A 158 10.21 3.35 -23.59
N ARG A 159 11.11 2.86 -22.74
CA ARG A 159 11.38 3.46 -21.43
C ARG A 159 12.89 3.65 -21.29
N ILE A 160 13.28 4.69 -20.55
CA ILE A 160 14.68 4.90 -20.21
C ILE A 160 15.16 3.79 -19.29
N ASN A 161 16.33 3.26 -19.59
CA ASN A 161 16.97 2.27 -18.73
C ASN A 161 17.70 3.01 -17.59
N PHE A 162 17.15 2.95 -16.40
CA PHE A 162 17.71 3.61 -15.21
C PHE A 162 19.17 3.18 -14.93
N ALA A 163 19.47 1.89 -15.04
CA ALA A 163 20.81 1.38 -14.77
C ALA A 163 21.87 1.97 -15.71
N VAL A 164 21.51 2.20 -16.97
CA VAL A 164 22.41 2.85 -17.94
C VAL A 164 22.54 4.34 -17.63
N SER A 165 21.44 5.02 -17.34
CA SER A 165 21.44 6.48 -17.14
C SER A 165 22.19 6.96 -15.88
N VAL A 166 22.42 6.08 -14.92
CA VAL A 166 23.21 6.40 -13.71
C VAL A 166 24.73 6.33 -13.97
N HIS A 167 25.15 5.63 -15.01
CA HIS A 167 26.58 5.43 -15.33
C HIS A 167 27.10 6.34 -16.46
N ILE A 168 26.26 7.24 -16.95
CA ILE A 168 26.64 8.27 -17.91
C ILE A 168 27.01 9.56 -17.18
#